data_a451cd8817b2c140acb8ef0a50ed7d86
#
_entry.id   a451cd8817b2c140acb8ef0a50ed7d86
#
_cell.length_a   1.000
_cell.length_b   1.000
_cell.length_c   1.000
_cell.angle_alpha   90.00
_cell.angle_beta   90.00
_cell.angle_gamma   90.00
#
_symmetry.space_group_name_H-M   'P 1'
#
loop_
_entity.id
_entity.type
_entity.pdbx_description
1 polymer ?
#
loop_
_entity_poly.entity_id
_entity_poly.type
_entity_poly.pdbx_seq_one_letter_code
_entity_poly.pdbx_strand_id
1 'polypeptide(L)'
;MNDLLSRLKDEEYCYLTTIGRVTGKPHEIEIWFAIKNDTLYLLSGGRERSDWVKNLKKNPSVTVRIAKHTFKGTARIVNNEEEDETARYLLAEKYQEWEEGRTLSKWARTALVVGVEFDMS
;
A
#
# COMPACT_ATOMS: atom_id res chain seq x y z
N MET A 1 -11.56 9.58 11.08
CA MET A 1 -10.73 8.77 10.18
C MET A 1 -9.68 7.98 10.94
N ASN A 2 -8.92 8.60 11.83
CA ASN A 2 -7.84 7.93 12.56
C ASN A 2 -8.32 6.73 13.39
N ASP A 3 -9.42 6.86 14.12
CA ASP A 3 -9.93 5.77 14.93
C ASP A 3 -10.34 4.57 14.08
N LEU A 4 -10.96 4.84 12.93
CA LEU A 4 -11.36 3.78 12.03
C LEU A 4 -10.14 3.08 11.43
N LEU A 5 -9.16 3.85 10.95
CA LEU A 5 -7.93 3.28 10.40
C LEU A 5 -7.18 2.47 11.45
N SER A 6 -7.15 2.97 12.70
CA SER A 6 -6.51 2.26 13.79
C SER A 6 -7.16 0.89 14.04
N ARG A 7 -8.49 0.79 13.86
CA ARG A 7 -9.19 -0.49 14.02
C ARG A 7 -8.97 -1.43 12.84
N LEU A 8 -8.74 -0.87 11.64
CA LEU A 8 -8.59 -1.66 10.43
C LEU A 8 -7.16 -2.09 10.14
N LYS A 9 -6.18 -1.52 10.83
CA LYS A 9 -4.76 -1.78 10.54
C LYS A 9 -4.34 -3.23 10.72
N ASP A 10 -5.08 -4.00 11.51
CA ASP A 10 -4.75 -5.40 11.77
C ASP A 10 -5.48 -6.38 10.85
N GLU A 11 -6.31 -5.87 9.91
CA GLU A 11 -6.90 -6.72 8.89
C GLU A 11 -5.81 -7.31 8.00
N GLU A 12 -6.03 -8.53 7.52
CA GLU A 12 -4.99 -9.26 6.79
C GLU A 12 -4.76 -8.70 5.39
N TYR A 13 -5.82 -8.31 4.70
CA TYR A 13 -5.75 -7.82 3.33
C TYR A 13 -6.53 -6.55 3.14
N CYS A 14 -6.14 -5.81 2.10
CA CYS A 14 -7.02 -4.81 1.53
C CYS A 14 -7.22 -5.15 0.06
N TYR A 15 -8.19 -4.49 -0.54
CA TYR A 15 -8.45 -4.59 -1.97
C TYR A 15 -8.19 -3.22 -2.58
N LEU A 16 -7.21 -3.16 -3.46
CA LEU A 16 -6.81 -1.94 -4.12
C LEU A 16 -7.40 -1.91 -5.53
N THR A 17 -8.14 -0.86 -5.84
CA THR A 17 -8.67 -0.66 -7.17
C THR A 17 -7.93 0.49 -7.84
N THR A 18 -7.31 0.21 -8.98
CA THR A 18 -6.67 1.21 -9.82
C THR A 18 -7.45 1.31 -11.13
N ILE A 19 -7.27 2.42 -11.84
CA ILE A 19 -7.91 2.62 -13.15
C ILE A 19 -6.93 2.18 -14.24
N GLY A 20 -7.37 1.26 -15.09
CA GLY A 20 -6.54 0.72 -16.16
C GLY A 20 -6.01 1.81 -17.06
N ARG A 21 -4.71 1.82 -17.28
CA ARG A 21 -4.04 2.87 -18.05
C ARG A 21 -4.36 2.83 -19.55
N VAL A 22 -4.86 1.71 -20.01
CA VAL A 22 -5.24 1.53 -21.43
C VAL A 22 -6.73 1.62 -21.61
N THR A 23 -7.50 0.89 -20.81
CA THR A 23 -8.95 0.76 -21.00
C THR A 23 -9.76 1.77 -20.19
N GLY A 24 -9.19 2.37 -19.13
CA GLY A 24 -9.93 3.23 -18.24
C GLY A 24 -10.88 2.49 -17.31
N LYS A 25 -10.83 1.16 -17.29
CA LYS A 25 -11.70 0.35 -16.45
C LYS A 25 -11.05 0.09 -15.09
N PRO A 26 -11.85 -0.10 -14.03
CA PRO A 26 -11.30 -0.41 -12.72
C PRO A 26 -10.73 -1.83 -12.67
N HIS A 27 -9.59 -1.98 -12.00
CA HIS A 27 -8.95 -3.27 -11.75
C HIS A 27 -8.68 -3.40 -10.26
N GLU A 28 -9.25 -4.44 -9.64
CA GLU A 28 -9.09 -4.69 -8.21
C GLU A 28 -8.12 -5.83 -7.97
N ILE A 29 -7.22 -5.65 -7.00
CA ILE A 29 -6.32 -6.70 -6.53
C ILE A 29 -6.42 -6.83 -5.02
N GLU A 30 -6.17 -8.03 -4.50
CA GLU A 30 -6.02 -8.28 -3.08
C GLU A 30 -4.55 -8.13 -2.74
N ILE A 31 -4.23 -7.38 -1.69
CA ILE A 31 -2.83 -7.05 -1.42
C ILE A 31 -2.62 -6.83 0.08
N TRP A 32 -1.41 -7.13 0.55
CA TRP A 32 -0.97 -6.84 1.92
C TRP A 32 -0.73 -5.34 2.09
N PHE A 33 -1.00 -4.85 3.29
CA PHE A 33 -0.86 -3.42 3.58
C PHE A 33 -0.43 -3.17 5.02
N ALA A 34 0.08 -1.97 5.26
CA ALA A 34 0.30 -1.46 6.61
C ALA A 34 -0.15 -0.01 6.66
N ILE A 35 -0.54 0.45 7.82
CA ILE A 35 -1.00 1.83 8.01
C ILE A 35 -0.14 2.47 9.08
N LYS A 36 0.33 3.69 8.81
CA LYS A 36 0.98 4.52 9.81
C LYS A 36 0.45 5.94 9.65
N ASN A 37 -0.04 6.51 10.74
CA ASN A 37 -0.75 7.78 10.70
C ASN A 37 -1.94 7.65 9.75
N ASP A 38 -2.05 8.47 8.74
CA ASP A 38 -3.15 8.42 7.78
C ASP A 38 -2.71 7.92 6.40
N THR A 39 -1.57 7.23 6.33
CA THR A 39 -1.04 6.71 5.08
C THR A 39 -1.06 5.20 5.10
N LEU A 40 -1.56 4.62 4.01
CA LEU A 40 -1.54 3.18 3.79
C LEU A 40 -0.35 2.85 2.90
N TYR A 41 0.46 1.86 3.28
CA TYR A 41 1.64 1.45 2.54
C TYR A 41 1.47 0.09 1.92
N LEU A 42 1.96 -0.04 0.69
CA LEU A 42 1.91 -1.25 -0.11
C LEU A 42 3.31 -1.53 -0.66
N LEU A 43 3.62 -2.79 -0.88
CA LEU A 43 4.86 -3.18 -1.51
C LEU A 43 4.57 -3.91 -2.81
N SER A 44 5.24 -3.51 -3.89
CA SER A 44 5.15 -4.18 -5.18
C SER A 44 6.41 -5.02 -5.41
N GLY A 45 6.26 -6.34 -5.36
CA GLY A 45 7.38 -7.25 -5.64
C GLY A 45 7.88 -7.14 -7.07
N GLY A 46 6.99 -6.87 -8.01
CA GLY A 46 7.33 -6.61 -9.40
C GLY A 46 7.83 -5.20 -9.66
N ARG A 47 7.88 -4.37 -8.63
CA ARG A 47 8.29 -2.98 -8.69
C ARG A 47 7.47 -2.22 -9.74
N GLU A 48 8.12 -1.45 -10.59
CA GLU A 48 7.42 -0.67 -11.63
C GLU A 48 6.83 -1.50 -12.76
N ARG A 49 7.11 -2.81 -12.79
CA ARG A 49 6.58 -3.71 -13.81
C ARG A 49 5.18 -4.20 -13.50
N SER A 50 4.73 -4.11 -12.25
CA SER A 50 3.39 -4.54 -11.87
C SER A 50 2.34 -3.65 -12.55
N ASP A 51 1.27 -4.27 -13.05
CA ASP A 51 0.22 -3.53 -13.76
C ASP A 51 -0.43 -2.48 -12.86
N TRP A 52 -0.68 -2.82 -11.60
CA TRP A 52 -1.31 -1.85 -10.70
C TRP A 52 -0.41 -0.64 -10.43
N VAL A 53 0.92 -0.82 -10.41
CA VAL A 53 1.85 0.29 -10.27
C VAL A 53 1.82 1.17 -11.53
N LYS A 54 1.84 0.55 -12.71
CA LYS A 54 1.75 1.29 -13.96
C LYS A 54 0.45 2.07 -14.05
N ASN A 55 -0.65 1.46 -13.61
CA ASN A 55 -1.95 2.12 -13.61
C ASN A 55 -1.96 3.36 -12.71
N LEU A 56 -1.46 3.23 -11.47
CA LEU A 56 -1.50 4.36 -10.55
C LEU A 56 -0.51 5.46 -10.93
N LYS A 57 0.56 5.13 -11.63
CA LYS A 57 1.48 6.16 -12.13
C LYS A 57 0.80 7.04 -13.17
N LYS A 58 -0.09 6.47 -13.98
CA LYS A 58 -0.85 7.25 -14.96
C LYS A 58 -2.05 7.93 -14.32
N ASN A 59 -2.76 7.24 -13.44
CA ASN A 59 -3.91 7.80 -12.73
C ASN A 59 -3.78 7.47 -11.25
N PRO A 60 -3.31 8.42 -10.43
CA PRO A 60 -3.04 8.17 -9.01
C PRO A 60 -4.29 8.06 -8.13
N SER A 61 -5.47 8.35 -8.65
CA SER A 61 -6.71 8.15 -7.89
C SER A 61 -6.99 6.67 -7.73
N VAL A 62 -7.11 6.21 -6.49
CA VAL A 62 -7.32 4.80 -6.19
C VAL A 62 -8.44 4.66 -5.18
N THR A 63 -8.98 3.44 -5.08
CA THR A 63 -9.95 3.06 -4.07
C THR A 63 -9.37 1.92 -3.25
N VAL A 64 -9.50 2.00 -1.95
CA VAL A 64 -9.02 0.96 -1.04
C VAL A 64 -10.20 0.47 -0.23
N ARG A 65 -10.43 -0.86 -0.23
CA ARG A 65 -11.44 -1.47 0.63
C ARG A 65 -10.75 -2.34 1.66
N ILE A 66 -11.03 -2.07 2.93
CA ILE A 66 -10.53 -2.86 4.05
C ILE A 66 -11.74 -3.37 4.82
N ALA A 67 -11.88 -4.70 4.91
CA ALA A 67 -13.10 -5.32 5.42
C ALA A 67 -14.30 -4.79 4.62
N LYS A 68 -15.26 -4.14 5.26
CA LYS A 68 -16.43 -3.58 4.57
C LYS A 68 -16.34 -2.06 4.36
N HIS A 69 -15.18 -1.47 4.65
CA HIS A 69 -15.02 -0.02 4.57
C HIS A 69 -14.25 0.35 3.30
N THR A 70 -14.80 1.26 2.52
CA THR A 70 -14.21 1.72 1.26
C THR A 70 -13.76 3.17 1.40
N PHE A 71 -12.52 3.42 0.97
CA PHE A 71 -11.89 4.75 1.04
C PHE A 71 -11.37 5.13 -0.33
N LYS A 72 -11.45 6.41 -0.64
CA LYS A 72 -10.78 6.97 -1.81
C LYS A 72 -9.48 7.60 -1.38
N GLY A 73 -8.48 7.54 -2.24
CA GLY A 73 -7.18 8.12 -1.93
C GLY A 73 -6.36 8.40 -3.16
N THR A 74 -5.19 8.95 -2.91
CA THR A 74 -4.22 9.29 -3.95
C THR A 74 -2.95 8.49 -3.68
N ALA A 75 -2.53 7.71 -4.68
CA ALA A 75 -1.34 6.88 -4.58
C ALA A 75 -0.10 7.63 -5.08
N ARG A 76 1.03 7.31 -4.48
CA ARG A 76 2.32 7.86 -4.90
C ARG A 76 3.43 6.84 -4.68
N ILE A 77 4.46 6.93 -5.49
CA ILE A 77 5.67 6.15 -5.23
C ILE A 77 6.42 6.87 -4.11
N VAL A 78 6.78 6.13 -3.08
CA VAL A 78 7.50 6.72 -1.95
C VAL A 78 8.95 6.94 -2.37
N ASN A 79 9.41 8.19 -2.29
CA ASN A 79 10.77 8.56 -2.66
C ASN A 79 11.56 9.19 -1.52
N ASN A 80 10.99 9.25 -0.34
CA ASN A 80 11.67 9.68 0.88
C ASN A 80 12.29 8.46 1.53
N GLU A 81 13.59 8.48 1.77
CA GLU A 81 14.33 7.33 2.28
C GLU A 81 13.83 6.85 3.62
N GLU A 82 13.56 7.77 4.54
CA GLU A 82 13.07 7.42 5.87
C GLU A 82 11.67 6.80 5.81
N GLU A 83 10.79 7.38 5.02
CA GLU A 83 9.44 6.85 4.84
C GLU A 83 9.47 5.48 4.16
N ASP A 84 10.31 5.33 3.16
CA ASP A 84 10.50 4.05 2.45
C ASP A 84 10.92 2.96 3.42
N GLU A 85 11.92 3.22 4.23
CA GLU A 85 12.42 2.27 5.21
C GLU A 85 11.36 1.90 6.24
N THR A 86 10.67 2.90 6.76
CA THR A 86 9.61 2.69 7.75
C THR A 86 8.53 1.76 7.19
N ALA A 87 8.10 1.98 5.94
CA ALA A 87 7.07 1.16 5.33
C ALA A 87 7.51 -0.31 5.19
N ARG A 88 8.76 -0.54 4.82
CA ARG A 88 9.30 -1.90 4.68
C ARG A 88 9.27 -2.64 6.00
N TYR A 89 9.69 -2.00 7.07
CA TYR A 89 9.69 -2.61 8.40
C TYR A 89 8.27 -2.87 8.90
N LEU A 90 7.34 -1.96 8.66
CA LEU A 90 5.94 -2.13 9.06
C LEU A 90 5.32 -3.38 8.41
N LEU A 91 5.54 -3.57 7.12
CA LEU A 91 5.00 -4.74 6.44
C LEU A 91 5.70 -6.02 6.86
N ALA A 92 7.02 -5.99 7.03
CA ALA A 92 7.76 -7.16 7.49
C ALA A 92 7.33 -7.57 8.90
N GLU A 93 7.14 -6.60 9.78
CA GLU A 93 6.69 -6.87 11.15
C GLU A 93 5.29 -7.48 11.14
N LYS A 94 4.39 -6.96 10.34
CA LYS A 94 3.00 -7.43 10.29
C LYS A 94 2.86 -8.83 9.69
N TYR A 95 3.60 -9.11 8.62
CA TYR A 95 3.37 -10.33 7.83
C TYR A 95 4.45 -11.37 7.93
N GLN A 96 5.65 -11.02 8.35
CA GLN A 96 6.82 -11.89 8.33
C GLN A 96 7.47 -12.04 9.70
N GLU A 97 6.78 -11.62 10.75
CA GLU A 97 7.28 -11.70 12.13
C GLU A 97 8.67 -11.08 12.30
N TRP A 98 8.93 -10.00 11.52
CA TRP A 98 10.21 -9.32 11.63
C TRP A 98 10.36 -8.64 12.99
N GLU A 99 11.54 -8.76 13.58
CA GLU A 99 11.89 -8.09 14.82
C GLU A 99 13.18 -7.29 14.61
N GLU A 100 13.34 -6.24 15.40
CA GLU A 100 14.54 -5.42 15.35
C GLU A 100 15.79 -6.27 15.48
N GLY A 101 16.78 -6.00 14.67
CA GLY A 101 18.03 -6.75 14.63
C GLY A 101 18.05 -7.88 13.62
N ARG A 102 16.91 -8.23 13.01
CA ARG A 102 16.84 -9.22 11.95
C ARG A 102 16.94 -8.57 10.58
N THR A 103 17.43 -9.34 9.61
CA THR A 103 17.50 -8.91 8.23
C THR A 103 16.10 -9.00 7.60
N LEU A 104 15.73 -8.01 6.79
CA LEU A 104 14.49 -8.06 6.03
C LEU A 104 14.57 -9.18 4.97
N SER A 105 13.41 -9.78 4.66
CA SER A 105 13.32 -10.72 3.55
C SER A 105 13.68 -10.03 2.24
N LYS A 106 13.98 -10.82 1.21
CA LYS A 106 14.27 -10.27 -0.11
C LYS A 106 13.12 -9.39 -0.60
N TRP A 107 11.88 -9.88 -0.44
CA TRP A 107 10.70 -9.12 -0.85
C TRP A 107 10.61 -7.77 -0.12
N ALA A 108 10.70 -7.78 1.21
CA ALA A 108 10.60 -6.53 1.99
C ALA A 108 11.74 -5.57 1.70
N ARG A 109 12.90 -6.11 1.30
CA ARG A 109 14.09 -5.30 1.02
C ARG A 109 14.09 -4.71 -0.39
N THR A 110 13.53 -5.43 -1.38
CA THR A 110 13.68 -5.06 -2.79
C THR A 110 12.40 -4.57 -3.46
N ALA A 111 11.22 -4.80 -2.87
CA ALA A 111 9.96 -4.35 -3.45
C ALA A 111 9.89 -2.82 -3.54
N LEU A 112 9.03 -2.33 -4.42
CA LEU A 112 8.78 -0.89 -4.53
C LEU A 112 7.74 -0.47 -3.51
N VAL A 113 8.00 0.61 -2.77
CA VAL A 113 7.08 1.12 -1.77
C VAL A 113 6.11 2.12 -2.41
N VAL A 114 4.83 1.89 -2.20
CA VAL A 114 3.75 2.78 -2.64
C VAL A 114 3.00 3.27 -1.41
N GLY A 115 2.73 4.56 -1.35
CA GLY A 115 1.91 5.15 -0.29
C GLY A 115 0.58 5.59 -0.86
N VAL A 116 -0.49 5.41 -0.09
CA VAL A 116 -1.81 5.92 -0.43
C VAL A 116 -2.25 6.85 0.68
N GLU A 117 -2.53 8.09 0.32
CA GLU A 117 -3.07 9.06 1.25
C GLU A 117 -4.58 9.14 1.04
N PHE A 118 -5.33 8.92 2.11
CA PHE A 118 -6.78 8.91 2.03
C PHE A 118 -7.33 10.31 1.88
N ASP A 119 -8.35 10.44 1.03
CA ASP A 119 -9.03 11.71 0.89
C ASP A 119 -9.79 11.99 2.20
N MET A 120 -9.58 13.17 2.75
CA MET A 120 -10.23 13.61 3.97
C MET A 120 -11.38 14.52 3.56
N SER A 121 -12.57 14.08 3.85
CA SER A 121 -13.77 14.89 3.55
C SER A 121 -14.36 15.51 4.80
#